data_361316ac05cc9c9496aa8b9f792c99ea
#
_entry.id   361316ac05cc9c9496aa8b9f792c99ea
#
_cell.length_a   1.000
_cell.length_b   1.000
_cell.length_c   1.000
_cell.angle_alpha   90.00
_cell.angle_beta   90.00
_cell.angle_gamma   90.00
#
_symmetry.space_group_name_H-M   'P 1'
#
loop_
_entity.id
_entity.type
_entity.pdbx_description
1 polymer ?
#
loop_
_entity_poly.entity_id
_entity_poly.type
_entity_poly.pdbx_seq_one_letter_code
_entity_poly.pdbx_strand_id
1 'polypeptide(L)'
;MKKLLKSTTICLLLLSACDGLWEYRGLNELAKMTWSKGDVQTFDATISETGEYDVYILFRHVHGFPYKDINVNLNMTGPSTLYDQSYTIPIIGDDKEYLGEGSVDIWDVELLAMENETLAEGAYTINLQHEMVTEDLQLVMEVGVRIQKPKSEE
;
A
#
# COMPACT_ATOMS: atom_id res chain seq x y z
N MET A 1 -61.68 -16.82 27.37
CA MET A 1 -61.01 -15.70 26.59
C MET A 1 -59.50 -15.87 26.75
N LYS A 2 -58.85 -16.45 25.74
CA LYS A 2 -57.38 -16.68 25.73
C LYS A 2 -56.73 -15.50 25.07
N LYS A 3 -55.93 -14.70 25.81
CA LYS A 3 -55.12 -13.63 25.27
C LYS A 3 -53.89 -14.21 24.63
N LEU A 4 -53.76 -14.09 23.30
CA LEU A 4 -52.54 -14.42 22.57
C LEU A 4 -51.49 -13.29 22.83
N LEU A 5 -50.44 -13.63 23.50
CA LEU A 5 -49.27 -12.80 23.68
C LEU A 5 -48.40 -12.91 22.41
N LYS A 6 -48.42 -11.86 21.57
CA LYS A 6 -47.54 -11.77 20.42
C LYS A 6 -46.14 -11.40 20.89
N SER A 7 -45.25 -12.39 20.88
CA SER A 7 -43.81 -12.20 21.11
C SER A 7 -43.21 -11.56 19.85
N THR A 8 -42.87 -10.29 19.92
CA THR A 8 -42.12 -9.60 18.88
C THR A 8 -40.64 -9.88 19.09
N THR A 9 -40.10 -10.83 18.32
CA THR A 9 -38.66 -11.09 18.29
C THR A 9 -37.98 -9.95 17.54
N ILE A 10 -37.32 -9.05 18.25
CA ILE A 10 -36.45 -8.03 17.70
C ILE A 10 -35.17 -8.74 17.26
N CYS A 11 -35.04 -8.95 15.94
CA CYS A 11 -33.82 -9.42 15.30
C CYS A 11 -32.81 -8.26 15.32
N LEU A 12 -31.91 -8.27 16.29
CA LEU A 12 -30.79 -7.32 16.39
C LEU A 12 -29.79 -7.68 15.27
N LEU A 13 -29.90 -7.02 14.13
CA LEU A 13 -28.88 -7.07 13.07
C LEU A 13 -27.60 -6.45 13.62
N LEU A 14 -26.67 -7.30 14.06
CA LEU A 14 -25.29 -6.93 14.26
C LEU A 14 -24.71 -6.60 12.87
N LEU A 15 -24.72 -5.32 12.52
CA LEU A 15 -23.89 -4.80 11.46
C LEU A 15 -22.44 -4.94 11.97
N SER A 16 -21.81 -6.07 11.65
CA SER A 16 -20.35 -6.15 11.66
C SER A 16 -19.87 -5.11 10.66
N ALA A 17 -19.41 -3.96 11.16
CA ALA A 17 -18.55 -3.10 10.39
C ALA A 17 -17.36 -3.99 9.97
N CYS A 18 -17.23 -4.28 8.69
CA CYS A 18 -15.95 -4.65 8.13
C CYS A 18 -15.07 -3.42 8.33
N ASP A 19 -14.32 -3.38 9.42
CA ASP A 19 -13.17 -2.51 9.53
C ASP A 19 -12.30 -2.85 8.34
N GLY A 20 -12.19 -1.93 7.38
CA GLY A 20 -11.34 -2.11 6.23
C GLY A 20 -9.94 -2.43 6.73
N LEU A 21 -9.31 -3.47 6.19
CA LEU A 21 -7.96 -3.89 6.56
C LEU A 21 -6.95 -2.75 6.43
N TRP A 22 -7.31 -1.68 5.68
CA TRP A 22 -6.43 -0.55 5.38
C TRP A 22 -7.17 0.78 5.54
N GLU A 23 -6.47 1.78 6.02
CA GLU A 23 -6.93 3.18 6.00
C GLU A 23 -6.92 3.73 4.56
N TYR A 24 -5.88 3.36 3.80
CA TYR A 24 -5.73 3.70 2.40
C TYR A 24 -4.99 2.60 1.63
N ARG A 25 -5.41 2.35 0.41
CA ARG A 25 -4.64 1.55 -0.55
C ARG A 25 -4.88 2.08 -1.95
N GLY A 26 -3.81 2.53 -2.60
CA GLY A 26 -3.80 3.00 -3.98
C GLY A 26 -2.78 2.24 -4.83
N LEU A 27 -3.14 1.91 -6.06
CA LEU A 27 -2.27 1.30 -7.07
C LEU A 27 -2.46 2.05 -8.38
N ASN A 28 -1.36 2.42 -9.02
CA ASN A 28 -1.35 2.98 -10.37
C ASN A 28 -0.80 1.94 -11.34
N GLU A 29 -1.60 1.59 -12.34
CA GLU A 29 -1.17 0.74 -13.46
C GLU A 29 -0.29 1.53 -14.40
N LEU A 30 0.86 0.97 -14.77
CA LEU A 30 1.84 1.62 -15.63
C LEU A 30 1.63 1.22 -17.10
N ALA A 31 1.52 2.22 -17.95
CA ALA A 31 1.34 2.03 -19.38
C ALA A 31 2.49 1.20 -19.98
N LYS A 32 2.14 0.16 -20.75
CA LYS A 32 3.11 -0.75 -21.39
C LYS A 32 4.04 -1.45 -20.38
N MET A 33 3.62 -1.60 -19.13
CA MET A 33 4.45 -2.17 -18.04
C MET A 33 5.82 -1.49 -17.94
N THR A 34 5.83 -0.16 -18.01
CA THR A 34 7.06 0.64 -18.01
C THR A 34 6.92 1.79 -17.02
N TRP A 35 7.87 1.89 -16.09
CA TRP A 35 8.00 3.04 -15.20
C TRP A 35 9.17 3.91 -15.64
N SER A 36 8.87 5.05 -16.22
CA SER A 36 9.89 5.98 -16.73
C SER A 36 10.45 6.87 -15.63
N LYS A 37 11.72 7.22 -15.74
CA LYS A 37 12.38 8.15 -14.82
C LYS A 37 11.71 9.53 -14.92
N GLY A 38 11.35 10.08 -13.76
CA GLY A 38 10.61 11.34 -13.70
C GLY A 38 9.08 11.18 -13.86
N ASP A 39 8.59 9.99 -14.15
CA ASP A 39 7.16 9.67 -14.07
C ASP A 39 6.78 9.47 -12.60
N VAL A 40 6.37 10.56 -11.95
CA VAL A 40 5.99 10.56 -10.55
C VAL A 40 4.59 9.98 -10.39
N GLN A 41 4.47 8.90 -9.62
CA GLN A 41 3.20 8.27 -9.30
C GLN A 41 2.61 8.90 -8.05
N THR A 42 1.48 9.58 -8.20
CA THR A 42 0.85 10.36 -7.12
C THR A 42 -0.38 9.66 -6.58
N PHE A 43 -0.51 9.66 -5.25
CA PHE A 43 -1.62 9.07 -4.51
C PHE A 43 -2.16 10.09 -3.52
N ASP A 44 -3.47 10.29 -3.52
CA ASP A 44 -4.16 11.14 -2.55
C ASP A 44 -4.89 10.26 -1.54
N ALA A 45 -4.44 10.32 -0.29
CA ALA A 45 -4.98 9.57 0.84
C ALA A 45 -5.70 10.49 1.82
N THR A 46 -6.67 9.97 2.53
CA THR A 46 -7.30 10.65 3.66
C THR A 46 -7.15 9.79 4.90
N ILE A 47 -6.57 10.36 5.96
CA ILE A 47 -6.48 9.75 7.27
C ILE A 47 -7.69 10.19 8.08
N SER A 48 -8.49 9.23 8.52
CA SER A 48 -9.80 9.49 9.17
C SER A 48 -9.68 9.91 10.63
N GLU A 49 -8.60 9.52 11.30
CA GLU A 49 -8.31 9.90 12.69
C GLU A 49 -6.81 9.98 12.94
N THR A 50 -6.40 10.88 13.82
CA THR A 50 -5.00 10.96 14.25
C THR A 50 -4.60 9.69 14.99
N GLY A 51 -3.48 9.07 14.60
CA GLY A 51 -3.00 7.82 15.20
C GLY A 51 -1.67 7.36 14.64
N GLU A 52 -1.25 6.16 15.07
CA GLU A 52 -0.08 5.49 14.54
C GLU A 52 -0.47 4.64 13.33
N TYR A 53 0.36 4.69 12.30
CA TYR A 53 0.16 3.99 11.04
C TYR A 53 1.46 3.44 10.49
N ASP A 54 1.33 2.31 9.80
CA ASP A 54 2.36 1.74 8.94
C ASP A 54 2.10 2.16 7.50
N VAL A 55 3.16 2.59 6.80
CA VAL A 55 3.09 2.95 5.38
C VAL A 55 3.94 1.96 4.57
N TYR A 56 3.32 1.33 3.60
CA TYR A 56 3.94 0.36 2.71
C TYR A 56 4.06 0.91 1.30
N ILE A 57 5.18 0.63 0.65
CA ILE A 57 5.34 0.77 -0.80
C ILE A 57 4.98 -0.58 -1.42
N LEU A 58 4.13 -0.53 -2.46
CA LEU A 58 3.66 -1.70 -3.19
C LEU A 58 4.29 -1.68 -4.58
N PHE A 59 4.84 -2.82 -5.00
CA PHE A 59 5.50 -2.96 -6.29
C PHE A 59 5.10 -4.28 -6.94
N ARG A 60 4.49 -4.21 -8.12
CA ARG A 60 4.08 -5.38 -8.91
C ARG A 60 4.85 -5.45 -10.20
N HIS A 61 5.48 -6.60 -10.45
CA HIS A 61 6.24 -6.84 -11.67
C HIS A 61 5.91 -8.19 -12.31
N VAL A 62 6.28 -8.36 -13.56
CA VAL A 62 6.15 -9.65 -14.25
C VAL A 62 7.46 -10.44 -14.20
N HIS A 63 7.34 -11.74 -14.42
CA HIS A 63 8.49 -12.63 -14.54
C HIS A 63 9.48 -12.11 -15.59
N GLY A 64 10.76 -12.23 -15.30
CA GLY A 64 11.84 -11.70 -16.17
C GLY A 64 12.30 -10.29 -15.77
N PHE A 65 11.72 -9.67 -14.72
CA PHE A 65 12.23 -8.41 -14.18
C PHE A 65 13.71 -8.58 -13.79
N PRO A 66 14.64 -7.75 -14.32
CA PRO A 66 16.06 -8.11 -14.31
C PRO A 66 16.85 -7.57 -13.13
N TYR A 67 16.26 -6.74 -12.28
CA TYR A 67 16.98 -6.07 -11.19
C TYR A 67 16.84 -6.83 -9.88
N LYS A 68 17.96 -6.96 -9.14
CA LYS A 68 17.98 -7.59 -7.81
C LYS A 68 17.21 -6.76 -6.80
N ASP A 69 17.31 -5.44 -6.94
CA ASP A 69 16.61 -4.45 -6.12
C ASP A 69 16.32 -3.21 -6.95
N ILE A 70 15.42 -2.37 -6.46
CA ILE A 70 15.14 -1.05 -7.03
C ILE A 70 15.19 0.02 -5.95
N ASN A 71 15.69 1.19 -6.34
CA ASN A 71 15.66 2.37 -5.48
C ASN A 71 14.47 3.25 -5.86
N VAL A 72 13.71 3.66 -4.85
CA VAL A 72 12.55 4.53 -4.99
C VAL A 72 12.62 5.64 -3.95
N ASN A 73 12.17 6.82 -4.32
CA ASN A 73 11.90 7.92 -3.39
C ASN A 73 10.42 7.94 -3.06
N LEU A 74 10.10 8.04 -1.77
CA LEU A 74 8.77 8.31 -1.25
C LEU A 74 8.76 9.70 -0.64
N ASN A 75 7.92 10.57 -1.21
CA ASN A 75 7.62 11.89 -0.66
C ASN A 75 6.18 11.91 -0.20
N MET A 76 5.94 12.29 1.06
CA MET A 76 4.61 12.36 1.65
C MET A 76 4.40 13.70 2.32
N THR A 77 3.36 14.41 1.92
CA THR A 77 2.99 15.73 2.44
C THR A 77 1.57 15.68 3.00
N GLY A 78 1.40 16.16 4.23
CA GLY A 78 0.10 16.20 4.91
C GLY A 78 0.05 17.24 6.03
N PRO A 79 -0.99 17.23 6.87
CA PRO A 79 -1.24 18.28 7.87
C PRO A 79 -0.12 18.48 8.89
N SER A 80 0.60 17.42 9.24
CA SER A 80 1.68 17.45 10.24
C SER A 80 2.96 16.79 9.74
N THR A 81 3.00 16.33 8.49
CA THR A 81 4.09 15.50 7.98
C THR A 81 4.61 16.07 6.68
N LEU A 82 5.91 16.28 6.63
CA LEU A 82 6.69 16.41 5.41
C LEU A 82 7.76 15.33 5.46
N TYR A 83 7.64 14.33 4.61
CA TYR A 83 8.52 13.18 4.57
C TYR A 83 9.08 13.01 3.16
N ASP A 84 10.40 12.82 3.06
CA ASP A 84 11.09 12.65 1.80
C ASP A 84 12.30 11.75 2.01
N GLN A 85 12.17 10.50 1.59
CA GLN A 85 13.21 9.50 1.82
C GLN A 85 13.28 8.47 0.71
N SER A 86 14.52 8.03 0.43
CA SER A 86 14.80 6.96 -0.51
C SER A 86 14.82 5.59 0.17
N TYR A 87 14.29 4.60 -0.53
CA TYR A 87 14.20 3.21 -0.10
C TYR A 87 14.76 2.28 -1.16
N THR A 88 15.27 1.15 -0.72
CA THR A 88 15.64 0.04 -1.58
C THR A 88 14.63 -1.09 -1.40
N ILE A 89 13.94 -1.47 -2.47
CA ILE A 89 13.00 -2.59 -2.48
C ILE A 89 13.74 -3.81 -3.02
N PRO A 90 13.95 -4.86 -2.19
CA PRO A 90 14.56 -6.10 -2.66
C PRO A 90 13.54 -6.87 -3.52
N ILE A 91 13.97 -7.33 -4.69
CA ILE A 91 13.14 -8.04 -5.67
C ILE A 91 13.56 -9.50 -5.82
N ILE A 92 14.87 -9.76 -5.85
CA ILE A 92 15.43 -11.10 -6.01
C ILE A 92 16.26 -11.44 -4.79
N GLY A 93 15.96 -12.57 -4.15
CA GLY A 93 16.66 -13.09 -3.00
C GLY A 93 18.07 -13.63 -3.33
N ASP A 94 18.81 -14.02 -2.30
CA ASP A 94 20.15 -14.59 -2.48
C ASP A 94 20.12 -15.99 -3.11
N ASP A 95 18.98 -16.68 -3.01
CA ASP A 95 18.64 -17.93 -3.70
C ASP A 95 18.31 -17.76 -5.19
N LYS A 96 18.27 -16.51 -5.68
CA LYS A 96 17.91 -16.08 -7.03
C LYS A 96 16.43 -16.26 -7.37
N GLU A 97 15.59 -16.46 -6.37
CA GLU A 97 14.14 -16.48 -6.53
C GLU A 97 13.56 -15.07 -6.32
N TYR A 98 12.41 -14.79 -6.94
CA TYR A 98 11.69 -13.55 -6.68
C TYR A 98 11.14 -13.52 -5.25
N LEU A 99 11.29 -12.38 -4.62
CA LEU A 99 10.72 -12.09 -3.30
C LEU A 99 9.25 -11.67 -3.43
N GLY A 100 8.51 -11.77 -2.31
CA GLY A 100 7.11 -11.39 -2.27
C GLY A 100 6.15 -12.54 -2.57
N GLU A 101 4.91 -12.19 -2.83
CA GLU A 101 3.84 -13.14 -3.16
C GLU A 101 3.62 -13.15 -4.66
N GLY A 102 3.56 -14.33 -5.26
CA GLY A 102 3.39 -14.41 -6.70
C GLY A 102 2.84 -15.73 -7.20
N SER A 103 2.40 -15.71 -8.45
CA SER A 103 2.05 -16.90 -9.22
C SER A 103 2.67 -16.77 -10.60
N VAL A 104 3.16 -17.87 -11.12
CA VAL A 104 3.81 -18.10 -12.42
C VAL A 104 4.46 -16.89 -13.11
N ASP A 105 3.71 -15.80 -13.34
CA ASP A 105 4.17 -14.67 -14.17
C ASP A 105 4.12 -13.30 -13.46
N ILE A 106 3.44 -13.17 -12.31
CA ILE A 106 3.22 -11.88 -11.62
C ILE A 106 3.65 -12.00 -10.16
N TRP A 107 4.37 -10.99 -9.68
CA TRP A 107 4.92 -10.93 -8.33
C TRP A 107 4.60 -9.61 -7.66
N ASP A 108 4.10 -9.70 -6.44
CA ASP A 108 3.78 -8.57 -5.55
C ASP A 108 4.82 -8.47 -4.45
N VAL A 109 5.54 -7.35 -4.43
CA VAL A 109 6.50 -7.05 -3.37
C VAL A 109 5.99 -5.88 -2.56
N GLU A 110 6.01 -6.00 -1.23
CA GLU A 110 5.65 -4.96 -0.30
C GLU A 110 6.84 -4.60 0.57
N LEU A 111 7.13 -3.30 0.69
CA LEU A 111 8.15 -2.79 1.59
C LEU A 111 7.48 -1.93 2.67
N LEU A 112 7.70 -2.26 3.94
CA LEU A 112 7.36 -1.37 5.06
C LEU A 112 8.33 -0.19 5.05
N ALA A 113 7.84 0.98 4.61
CA ALA A 113 8.63 2.20 4.48
C ALA A 113 8.64 3.02 5.78
N MET A 114 7.47 3.14 6.41
CA MET A 114 7.33 3.86 7.68
C MET A 114 6.58 2.96 8.65
N GLU A 115 7.15 2.76 9.84
CA GLU A 115 6.59 1.90 10.88
C GLU A 115 6.16 2.74 12.08
N ASN A 116 4.92 2.53 12.57
CA ASN A 116 4.36 3.22 13.72
C ASN A 116 4.45 4.77 13.62
N GLU A 117 4.29 5.32 12.42
CA GLU A 117 4.37 6.76 12.20
C GLU A 117 3.08 7.46 12.64
N THR A 118 3.22 8.55 13.39
CA THR A 118 2.07 9.34 13.84
C THR A 118 1.58 10.24 12.70
N LEU A 119 0.41 9.90 12.15
CA LEU A 119 -0.27 10.70 11.14
C LEU A 119 -1.46 11.43 11.75
N ALA A 120 -1.57 12.74 11.48
CA ALA A 120 -2.74 13.52 11.87
C ALA A 120 -3.92 13.25 10.92
N GLU A 121 -5.14 13.41 11.43
CA GLU A 121 -6.34 13.42 10.58
C GLU A 121 -6.22 14.45 9.46
N GLY A 122 -6.57 14.07 8.23
CA GLY A 122 -6.61 14.97 7.07
C GLY A 122 -6.12 14.36 5.78
N ALA A 123 -5.94 15.21 4.78
CA ALA A 123 -5.53 14.81 3.44
C ALA A 123 -4.00 14.76 3.31
N TYR A 124 -3.52 13.74 2.63
CA TYR A 124 -2.11 13.50 2.31
C TYR A 124 -1.94 13.29 0.83
N THR A 125 -0.90 13.89 0.28
CA THR A 125 -0.42 13.60 -1.07
C THR A 125 0.89 12.83 -0.96
N ILE A 126 0.95 11.68 -1.62
CA ILE A 126 2.09 10.76 -1.58
C ILE A 126 2.60 10.58 -3.00
N ASN A 127 3.89 10.81 -3.20
CA ASN A 127 4.55 10.68 -4.48
C ASN A 127 5.59 9.56 -4.42
N LEU A 128 5.58 8.68 -5.42
CA LEU A 128 6.61 7.67 -5.64
C LEU A 128 7.33 7.94 -6.94
N GLN A 129 8.66 7.84 -6.92
CA GLN A 129 9.51 7.97 -8.08
C GLN A 129 10.66 6.97 -7.97
N HIS A 130 11.01 6.28 -9.07
CA HIS A 130 12.20 5.44 -9.05
C HIS A 130 13.47 6.28 -9.21
N GLU A 131 14.55 5.86 -8.52
CA GLU A 131 15.86 6.50 -8.53
C GLU A 131 16.93 5.64 -9.21
N MET A 132 16.51 4.72 -10.05
CA MET A 132 17.43 3.88 -10.82
C MET A 132 18.18 4.69 -11.85
N VAL A 133 19.37 4.21 -12.23
CA VAL A 133 20.21 4.86 -13.26
C VAL A 133 19.55 4.80 -14.64
N THR A 134 18.84 3.72 -14.92
CA THR A 134 18.11 3.54 -16.19
C THR A 134 16.95 4.52 -16.32
N GLU A 135 16.67 4.95 -17.56
CA GLU A 135 15.52 5.83 -17.86
C GLU A 135 14.20 5.10 -17.68
N ASP A 136 14.11 3.85 -18.13
CA ASP A 136 12.88 3.07 -18.12
C ASP A 136 13.07 1.75 -17.37
N LEU A 137 12.24 1.50 -16.36
CA LEU A 137 12.09 0.19 -15.74
C LEU A 137 11.01 -0.58 -16.51
N GLN A 138 11.44 -1.55 -17.31
CA GLN A 138 10.54 -2.45 -18.03
C GLN A 138 10.01 -3.54 -17.11
N LEU A 139 8.85 -4.11 -17.45
CA LEU A 139 8.21 -5.22 -16.74
C LEU A 139 7.64 -4.84 -15.36
N VAL A 140 7.39 -3.56 -15.12
CA VAL A 140 6.67 -3.04 -13.95
C VAL A 140 5.20 -2.85 -14.31
N MET A 141 4.31 -3.59 -13.65
CA MET A 141 2.87 -3.50 -13.90
C MET A 141 2.21 -2.37 -13.13
N GLU A 142 2.45 -2.34 -11.82
CA GLU A 142 1.80 -1.41 -10.91
C GLU A 142 2.78 -0.98 -9.82
N VAL A 143 2.60 0.24 -9.36
CA VAL A 143 3.20 0.75 -8.12
C VAL A 143 2.14 1.36 -7.24
N GLY A 144 2.35 1.37 -5.94
CA GLY A 144 1.34 1.86 -5.04
C GLY A 144 1.77 2.12 -3.63
N VAL A 145 0.79 2.54 -2.83
CA VAL A 145 0.95 2.82 -1.40
C VAL A 145 -0.21 2.20 -0.64
N ARG A 146 0.09 1.65 0.52
CA ARG A 146 -0.89 1.21 1.51
C ARG A 146 -0.57 1.84 2.85
N ILE A 147 -1.61 2.36 3.53
CA ILE A 147 -1.54 2.88 4.88
C ILE A 147 -2.51 2.05 5.73
N GLN A 148 -2.06 1.58 6.85
CA GLN A 148 -2.87 0.79 7.79
C GLN A 148 -2.48 1.07 9.22
N LYS A 149 -3.35 0.75 10.16
CA LYS A 149 -2.97 0.73 11.57
C LYS A 149 -1.95 -0.38 11.82
N PRO A 150 -0.98 -0.17 12.74
CA PRO A 150 -0.02 -1.21 13.09
C PRO A 150 -0.74 -2.48 13.53
N LYS A 151 -0.19 -3.64 13.18
CA LYS A 151 -0.71 -4.89 13.72
C LYS A 151 -0.43 -4.92 15.22
N SER A 152 -1.47 -5.10 16.05
CA SER A 152 -1.28 -5.38 17.46
C SER A 152 -0.48 -6.68 17.58
N GLU A 153 0.64 -6.64 18.31
CA GLU A 153 1.34 -7.86 18.71
C GLU A 153 0.40 -8.64 19.64
N GLU A 154 -0.02 -9.83 19.22
CA GLU A 154 -0.72 -10.80 20.05
C GLU A 154 0.29 -11.64 20.84
#